data_d616d20e8d840d4db1e7716c5093fd32
#
_entry.id   d616d20e8d840d4db1e7716c5093fd32
#
_cell.length_a   1.000
_cell.length_b   1.000
_cell.length_c   1.000
_cell.angle_alpha   90.00
_cell.angle_beta   90.00
_cell.angle_gamma   90.00
#
_symmetry.space_group_name_H-M   'P 1'
#
loop_
_entity.id
_entity.type
_entity.pdbx_description
1 polymer ?
#
loop_
_entity_poly.entity_id
_entity_poly.type
_entity_poly.pdbx_seq_one_letter_code
_entity_poly.pdbx_strand_id
1 'polypeptide(L)'
;MFRLPVLGLAEIAWRWSFGLAAAAALAFTLREYLATLPLTAGEILLLRTRQPALIAQALARIFQGSAPRAAAALMVLTLALTLAWIVLASVGRAVTLETMFEYFRGSGRVPFAREPQTLPMPTIRRLTSLLILNSLRAATMLAAAVGVVGAMLVARAASSPDDPSPGKVLLIFWMLTMLIGLACPLLNWYLSLAALFVVRDKASAFGALAKATDLCRMRPGALAAAATWFGLAHIIVFVVASSAAAGPLGFAEVLPGSMVFGGLLLVTLLYFAAVDFLYVGRLATYVFLLEQPESGPEPSVLLQSDDDILSDTPGLVPPLETAGS
;
A
#
# COMPACT_ATOMS: atom_id res chain seq x y z
N MET A 1 -12.19 14.43 -1.44
CA MET A 1 -10.78 14.27 -1.81
C MET A 1 -10.21 15.45 -2.60
N PHE A 2 -10.90 15.96 -3.60
CA PHE A 2 -10.40 17.12 -4.37
C PHE A 2 -10.18 18.42 -3.59
N ARG A 3 -10.61 18.48 -2.32
CA ARG A 3 -10.41 19.65 -1.44
C ARG A 3 -9.10 19.62 -0.61
N LEU A 4 -8.33 18.53 -0.69
CA LEU A 4 -7.05 18.37 0.01
C LEU A 4 -5.89 17.97 -0.91
N PRO A 5 -5.67 18.67 -2.05
CA PRO A 5 -4.59 18.31 -2.97
C PRO A 5 -3.22 18.41 -2.30
N VAL A 6 -3.05 19.34 -1.38
CA VAL A 6 -1.78 19.59 -0.68
C VAL A 6 -1.35 18.40 0.18
N LEU A 7 -2.29 17.69 0.82
CA LEU A 7 -1.99 16.52 1.64
C LEU A 7 -1.53 15.33 0.78
N GLY A 8 -2.18 15.14 -0.37
CA GLY A 8 -1.76 14.16 -1.36
C GLY A 8 -0.36 14.48 -1.90
N LEU A 9 -0.10 15.74 -2.22
CA LEU A 9 1.21 16.18 -2.70
C LEU A 9 2.30 16.02 -1.64
N ALA A 10 2.04 16.30 -0.37
CA ALA A 10 3.00 16.10 0.71
C ALA A 10 3.34 14.62 0.88
N GLU A 11 2.35 13.71 0.83
CA GLU A 11 2.57 12.26 0.90
C GLU A 11 3.40 11.78 -0.29
N ILE A 12 3.09 12.22 -1.50
CA ILE A 12 3.85 11.92 -2.71
C ILE A 12 5.28 12.45 -2.58
N ALA A 13 5.46 13.70 -2.14
CA ALA A 13 6.77 14.34 -2.08
C ALA A 13 7.76 13.56 -1.20
N TRP A 14 7.39 13.19 0.03
CA TRP A 14 8.31 12.46 0.89
C TRP A 14 8.60 11.04 0.39
N ARG A 15 7.60 10.34 -0.19
CA ARG A 15 7.79 9.01 -0.77
C ARG A 15 8.72 9.03 -1.97
N TRP A 16 8.53 10.00 -2.85
CA TRP A 16 9.34 10.14 -4.05
C TRP A 16 10.77 10.58 -3.71
N SER A 17 10.94 11.48 -2.73
CA SER A 17 12.26 11.85 -2.24
C SER A 17 13.01 10.64 -1.69
N PHE A 18 12.35 9.79 -0.90
CA PHE A 18 12.94 8.54 -0.43
C PHE A 18 13.22 7.57 -1.58
N GLY A 19 12.29 7.39 -2.52
CA GLY A 19 12.46 6.54 -3.69
C GLY A 19 13.65 6.97 -4.55
N LEU A 20 13.80 8.28 -4.78
CA LEU A 20 14.93 8.84 -5.51
C LEU A 20 16.26 8.62 -4.78
N ALA A 21 16.30 8.87 -3.47
CA ALA A 21 17.48 8.61 -2.64
C ALA A 21 17.86 7.13 -2.64
N ALA A 22 16.88 6.22 -2.55
CA ALA A 22 17.09 4.78 -2.62
C ALA A 22 17.62 4.34 -4.00
N ALA A 23 17.04 4.89 -5.09
CA ALA A 23 17.52 4.62 -6.45
C ALA A 23 18.96 5.13 -6.66
N ALA A 24 19.29 6.31 -6.15
CA ALA A 24 20.63 6.87 -6.21
C ALA A 24 21.62 6.01 -5.41
N ALA A 25 21.25 5.56 -4.21
CA ALA A 25 22.09 4.67 -3.39
C ALA A 25 22.33 3.32 -4.08
N LEU A 26 21.28 2.75 -4.70
CA LEU A 26 21.40 1.51 -5.47
C LEU A 26 22.32 1.69 -6.69
N ALA A 27 22.11 2.77 -7.45
CA ALA A 27 22.94 3.08 -8.62
C ALA A 27 24.42 3.30 -8.24
N PHE A 28 24.68 4.00 -7.14
CA PHE A 28 26.01 4.19 -6.60
C PHE A 28 26.64 2.86 -6.18
N THR A 29 25.91 2.05 -5.40
CA THR A 29 26.41 0.72 -4.98
C THR A 29 26.68 -0.18 -6.16
N LEU A 30 25.81 -0.18 -7.17
CA LEU A 30 26.01 -0.95 -8.39
C LEU A 30 27.24 -0.47 -9.17
N ARG A 31 27.41 0.85 -9.31
CA ARG A 31 28.59 1.44 -9.98
C ARG A 31 29.89 1.03 -9.29
N GLU A 32 29.95 1.18 -7.96
CA GLU A 32 31.12 0.80 -7.18
C GLU A 32 31.39 -0.70 -7.29
N TYR A 33 30.37 -1.53 -7.22
CA TYR A 33 30.51 -2.97 -7.41
C TYR A 33 31.04 -3.32 -8.81
N LEU A 34 30.47 -2.72 -9.87
CA LEU A 34 30.94 -2.95 -11.25
C LEU A 34 32.39 -2.49 -11.47
N ALA A 35 32.82 -1.42 -10.79
CA ALA A 35 34.20 -0.94 -10.84
C ALA A 35 35.20 -1.93 -10.21
N THR A 36 34.77 -2.83 -9.34
CA THR A 36 35.59 -3.86 -8.69
C THR A 36 35.68 -5.16 -9.49
N LEU A 37 34.91 -5.29 -10.59
CA LEU A 37 34.91 -6.52 -11.41
C LEU A 37 36.15 -6.58 -12.32
N PRO A 38 36.80 -7.75 -12.41
CA PRO A 38 37.94 -7.94 -13.30
C PRO A 38 37.45 -8.09 -14.76
N LEU A 39 37.24 -6.97 -15.44
CA LEU A 39 36.86 -6.97 -16.85
C LEU A 39 38.09 -7.13 -17.74
N THR A 40 38.18 -8.23 -18.46
CA THR A 40 39.20 -8.45 -19.49
C THR A 40 38.72 -7.96 -20.87
N ALA A 41 39.65 -7.62 -21.76
CA ALA A 41 39.30 -7.21 -23.11
C ALA A 41 38.52 -8.29 -23.87
N GLY A 42 38.79 -9.57 -23.59
CA GLY A 42 38.09 -10.71 -24.19
C GLY A 42 36.59 -10.78 -23.76
N GLU A 43 36.30 -10.51 -22.50
CA GLU A 43 34.94 -10.50 -21.99
C GLU A 43 34.10 -9.35 -22.55
N ILE A 44 34.74 -8.16 -22.70
CA ILE A 44 34.09 -7.02 -23.35
C ILE A 44 33.78 -7.35 -24.82
N LEU A 45 34.67 -8.06 -25.53
CA LEU A 45 34.42 -8.48 -26.89
C LEU A 45 33.24 -9.47 -26.97
N LEU A 46 33.19 -10.45 -26.06
CA LEU A 46 32.08 -11.42 -25.99
C LEU A 46 30.74 -10.73 -25.72
N LEU A 47 30.70 -9.72 -24.86
CA LEU A 47 29.48 -8.93 -24.60
C LEU A 47 28.96 -8.15 -25.82
N ARG A 48 29.86 -7.80 -26.76
CA ARG A 48 29.51 -7.10 -28.01
C ARG A 48 28.99 -8.01 -29.12
N THR A 49 29.14 -9.34 -29.02
CA THR A 49 28.81 -10.30 -30.10
C THR A 49 27.32 -10.41 -30.39
N ARG A 50 26.40 -9.86 -29.55
CA ARG A 50 24.95 -10.02 -29.63
C ARG A 50 24.45 -11.46 -29.61
N GLN A 51 25.32 -12.43 -29.33
CA GLN A 51 24.94 -13.85 -29.21
C GLN A 51 24.57 -14.16 -27.74
N PRO A 52 23.30 -14.53 -27.43
CA PRO A 52 22.86 -14.71 -26.03
C PRO A 52 23.72 -15.72 -25.25
N ALA A 53 24.15 -16.80 -25.87
CA ALA A 53 24.98 -17.83 -25.24
C ALA A 53 26.36 -17.29 -24.82
N LEU A 54 27.02 -16.51 -25.70
CA LEU A 54 28.34 -15.92 -25.41
C LEU A 54 28.24 -14.81 -24.36
N ILE A 55 27.15 -14.02 -24.40
CA ILE A 55 26.86 -13.01 -23.37
C ILE A 55 26.67 -13.70 -22.02
N ALA A 56 25.88 -14.76 -21.96
CA ALA A 56 25.66 -15.52 -20.72
C ALA A 56 26.96 -16.11 -20.16
N GLN A 57 27.83 -16.65 -21.04
CA GLN A 57 29.14 -17.18 -20.66
C GLN A 57 30.09 -16.08 -20.15
N ALA A 58 30.12 -14.93 -20.80
CA ALA A 58 30.90 -13.77 -20.34
C ALA A 58 30.45 -13.29 -18.99
N LEU A 59 29.12 -13.11 -18.81
CA LEU A 59 28.53 -12.72 -17.52
C LEU A 59 28.85 -13.73 -16.42
N ALA A 60 28.72 -15.03 -16.70
CA ALA A 60 29.05 -16.08 -15.71
C ALA A 60 30.51 -15.98 -15.26
N ARG A 61 31.46 -15.72 -16.18
CA ARG A 61 32.88 -15.55 -15.85
C ARG A 61 33.14 -14.26 -15.06
N ILE A 62 32.58 -13.12 -15.49
CA ILE A 62 32.75 -11.82 -14.84
C ILE A 62 32.26 -11.88 -13.37
N PHE A 63 31.11 -12.55 -13.14
CA PHE A 63 30.53 -12.66 -11.82
C PHE A 63 31.06 -13.87 -11.02
N GLN A 64 31.87 -14.72 -11.60
CA GLN A 64 32.47 -15.87 -10.94
C GLN A 64 33.34 -15.41 -9.75
N GLY A 65 33.01 -15.87 -8.53
CA GLY A 65 33.74 -15.51 -7.31
C GLY A 65 33.36 -14.13 -6.70
N SER A 66 32.63 -13.28 -7.42
CA SER A 66 32.17 -11.96 -6.90
C SER A 66 30.77 -12.01 -6.28
N ALA A 67 29.99 -13.07 -6.49
CA ALA A 67 28.64 -13.24 -5.98
C ALA A 67 28.51 -13.04 -4.44
N PRO A 68 29.41 -13.54 -3.57
CA PRO A 68 29.31 -13.28 -2.14
C PRO A 68 29.44 -11.81 -1.78
N ARG A 69 30.31 -11.06 -2.49
CA ARG A 69 30.48 -9.61 -2.28
C ARG A 69 29.23 -8.83 -2.72
N ALA A 70 28.66 -9.18 -3.88
CA ALA A 70 27.41 -8.61 -4.35
C ALA A 70 26.28 -8.86 -3.35
N ALA A 71 26.14 -10.10 -2.87
CA ALA A 71 25.13 -10.47 -1.89
C ALA A 71 25.31 -9.69 -0.58
N ALA A 72 26.53 -9.56 -0.07
CA ALA A 72 26.81 -8.78 1.12
C ALA A 72 26.48 -7.28 0.94
N ALA A 73 26.88 -6.68 -0.18
CA ALA A 73 26.59 -5.28 -0.48
C ALA A 73 25.07 -5.02 -0.59
N LEU A 74 24.35 -5.90 -1.30
CA LEU A 74 22.89 -5.82 -1.41
C LEU A 74 22.19 -6.03 -0.06
N MET A 75 22.68 -6.93 0.77
CA MET A 75 22.15 -7.17 2.11
C MET A 75 22.29 -5.92 3.00
N VAL A 76 23.49 -5.32 3.04
CA VAL A 76 23.75 -4.10 3.82
C VAL A 76 22.90 -2.94 3.29
N LEU A 77 22.85 -2.74 1.98
CA LEU A 77 22.03 -1.70 1.37
C LEU A 77 20.53 -1.89 1.68
N THR A 78 20.02 -3.11 1.51
CA THR A 78 18.62 -3.43 1.80
C THR A 78 18.29 -3.18 3.26
N LEU A 79 19.15 -3.58 4.18
CA LEU A 79 18.96 -3.33 5.62
C LEU A 79 18.94 -1.83 5.91
N ALA A 80 19.92 -1.07 5.41
CA ALA A 80 20.00 0.38 5.61
C ALA A 80 18.77 1.11 5.05
N LEU A 81 18.36 0.78 3.81
CA LEU A 81 17.17 1.36 3.19
C LEU A 81 15.89 0.98 3.93
N THR A 82 15.79 -0.26 4.42
CA THR A 82 14.63 -0.71 5.20
C THR A 82 14.52 0.06 6.51
N LEU A 83 15.61 0.22 7.24
CA LEU A 83 15.62 1.01 8.49
C LEU A 83 15.27 2.47 8.24
N ALA A 84 15.86 3.09 7.22
CA ALA A 84 15.54 4.45 6.81
C ALA A 84 14.06 4.60 6.44
N TRP A 85 13.51 3.63 5.67
CA TRP A 85 12.10 3.61 5.29
C TRP A 85 11.18 3.46 6.51
N ILE A 86 11.49 2.58 7.47
CA ILE A 86 10.69 2.40 8.69
C ILE A 86 10.57 3.74 9.44
N VAL A 87 11.67 4.45 9.62
CA VAL A 87 11.68 5.72 10.34
C VAL A 87 10.89 6.78 9.56
N LEU A 88 11.20 6.98 8.28
CA LEU A 88 10.59 8.00 7.44
C LEU A 88 9.08 7.76 7.25
N ALA A 89 8.69 6.50 7.00
CA ALA A 89 7.29 6.11 6.87
C ALA A 89 6.51 6.28 8.18
N SER A 90 7.16 6.13 9.34
CA SER A 90 6.49 6.34 10.63
C SER A 90 6.19 7.81 10.88
N VAL A 91 7.14 8.69 10.56
CA VAL A 91 6.96 10.14 10.66
C VAL A 91 5.94 10.63 9.63
N GLY A 92 6.12 10.28 8.36
CA GLY A 92 5.20 10.69 7.28
C GLY A 92 3.78 10.27 7.57
N ARG A 93 3.57 9.02 7.96
CA ARG A 93 2.23 8.49 8.28
C ARG A 93 1.60 9.15 9.51
N ALA A 94 2.40 9.46 10.54
CA ALA A 94 1.90 10.18 11.70
C ALA A 94 1.30 11.53 11.29
N VAL A 95 2.05 12.31 10.52
CA VAL A 95 1.64 13.63 10.03
C VAL A 95 0.42 13.54 9.10
N THR A 96 0.47 12.64 8.12
CA THR A 96 -0.64 12.47 7.15
C THR A 96 -1.96 12.09 7.84
N LEU A 97 -1.92 11.10 8.76
CA LEU A 97 -3.13 10.67 9.45
C LEU A 97 -3.64 11.73 10.43
N GLU A 98 -2.76 12.42 11.16
CA GLU A 98 -3.17 13.48 12.09
C GLU A 98 -3.88 14.61 11.33
N THR A 99 -3.33 15.06 10.21
CA THR A 99 -3.96 16.08 9.37
C THR A 99 -5.29 15.60 8.77
N MET A 100 -5.41 14.33 8.40
CA MET A 100 -6.69 13.75 7.93
C MET A 100 -7.76 13.77 9.04
N PHE A 101 -7.41 13.32 10.25
CA PHE A 101 -8.34 13.33 11.37
C PHE A 101 -8.78 14.75 11.75
N GLU A 102 -7.87 15.71 11.78
CA GLU A 102 -8.19 17.13 12.02
C GLU A 102 -9.17 17.68 10.97
N TYR A 103 -8.93 17.35 9.69
CA TYR A 103 -9.83 17.78 8.62
C TYR A 103 -11.24 17.22 8.79
N PHE A 104 -11.41 15.94 9.07
CA PHE A 104 -12.72 15.33 9.21
C PHE A 104 -13.44 15.75 10.49
N ARG A 105 -12.73 16.04 11.59
CA ARG A 105 -13.29 16.58 12.84
C ARG A 105 -13.61 18.08 12.77
N GLY A 106 -12.83 18.83 12.02
CA GLY A 106 -12.93 20.30 11.93
C GLY A 106 -13.96 20.82 10.93
N SER A 107 -14.98 20.06 10.53
CA SER A 107 -16.04 20.48 9.59
C SER A 107 -15.52 21.04 8.27
N GLY A 108 -14.43 20.49 7.75
CA GLY A 108 -13.91 20.83 6.43
C GLY A 108 -13.15 22.15 6.34
N ARG A 109 -12.82 22.81 7.45
CA ARG A 109 -11.88 23.93 7.44
C ARG A 109 -10.47 23.41 7.20
N VAL A 110 -9.85 23.86 6.10
CA VAL A 110 -8.48 23.49 5.77
C VAL A 110 -7.54 24.01 6.85
N PRO A 111 -6.75 23.15 7.52
CA PRO A 111 -5.84 23.58 8.60
C PRO A 111 -4.80 24.62 8.15
N PHE A 112 -4.52 24.69 6.85
CA PHE A 112 -3.56 25.60 6.25
C PHE A 112 -3.98 27.08 6.21
N ALA A 113 -5.25 27.41 6.53
CA ALA A 113 -5.70 28.79 6.68
C ALA A 113 -5.49 29.34 8.10
N ARG A 114 -5.08 28.52 9.05
CA ARG A 114 -4.58 28.98 10.36
C ARG A 114 -3.08 29.33 10.21
N GLU A 115 -2.66 30.38 10.91
CA GLU A 115 -1.25 30.73 11.11
C GLU A 115 -0.39 29.48 11.26
N PRO A 116 0.91 29.51 10.83
CA PRO A 116 1.79 28.37 10.90
C PRO A 116 1.94 27.91 12.36
N GLN A 117 0.91 27.22 12.84
CA GLN A 117 1.01 26.47 14.07
C GLN A 117 2.08 25.42 13.79
N THR A 118 3.17 25.51 14.54
CA THR A 118 4.23 24.50 14.58
C THR A 118 3.58 23.13 14.47
N LEU A 119 3.87 22.42 13.35
CA LEU A 119 3.37 21.06 13.12
C LEU A 119 3.51 20.30 14.44
N PRO A 120 2.43 19.79 15.03
CA PRO A 120 2.52 19.11 16.31
C PRO A 120 3.45 17.92 16.13
N MET A 121 4.63 18.01 16.74
CA MET A 121 5.56 16.88 16.73
C MET A 121 4.85 15.66 17.32
N PRO A 122 4.81 14.52 16.61
CA PRO A 122 4.14 13.34 17.12
C PRO A 122 4.75 12.96 18.47
N THR A 123 3.90 12.75 19.45
CA THR A 123 4.34 12.31 20.79
C THR A 123 5.22 11.07 20.64
N ILE A 124 6.35 10.99 21.33
CA ILE A 124 7.33 9.88 21.25
C ILE A 124 6.63 8.52 21.31
N ARG A 125 5.64 8.37 22.17
CA ARG A 125 4.86 7.14 22.30
C ARG A 125 4.09 6.75 21.01
N ARG A 126 3.52 7.72 20.29
CA ARG A 126 2.85 7.48 18.99
C ARG A 126 3.87 7.06 17.94
N LEU A 127 5.00 7.76 17.89
CA LEU A 127 6.06 7.44 16.95
C LEU A 127 6.59 6.02 17.18
N THR A 128 6.85 5.62 18.43
CA THR A 128 7.28 4.26 18.77
C THR A 128 6.26 3.20 18.32
N SER A 129 4.95 3.43 18.56
CA SER A 129 3.92 2.49 18.10
C SER A 129 3.87 2.37 16.57
N LEU A 130 4.04 3.48 15.83
CA LEU A 130 4.10 3.46 14.36
C LEU A 130 5.39 2.80 13.86
N LEU A 131 6.52 3.02 14.54
CA LEU A 131 7.78 2.32 14.24
C LEU A 131 7.61 0.80 14.36
N ILE A 132 6.97 0.32 15.43
CA ILE A 132 6.68 -1.12 15.61
C ILE A 132 5.80 -1.64 14.47
N LEU A 133 4.72 -0.93 14.10
CA LEU A 133 3.84 -1.35 13.01
C LEU A 133 4.56 -1.35 11.65
N ASN A 134 5.41 -0.36 11.38
CA ASN A 134 6.18 -0.32 10.14
C ASN A 134 7.31 -1.35 10.13
N SER A 135 7.92 -1.68 11.28
CA SER A 135 8.86 -2.80 11.41
C SER A 135 8.17 -4.13 11.13
N LEU A 136 6.96 -4.33 11.66
CA LEU A 136 6.16 -5.53 11.36
C LEU A 136 5.80 -5.63 9.88
N ARG A 137 5.51 -4.49 9.23
CA ARG A 137 5.28 -4.42 7.79
C ARG A 137 6.54 -4.77 6.99
N ALA A 138 7.69 -4.23 7.37
CA ALA A 138 8.97 -4.58 6.74
C ALA A 138 9.29 -6.07 6.92
N ALA A 139 9.07 -6.63 8.12
CA ALA A 139 9.22 -8.05 8.40
C ALA A 139 8.29 -8.91 7.52
N THR A 140 7.03 -8.49 7.33
CA THR A 140 6.08 -9.19 6.43
C THR A 140 6.57 -9.19 4.99
N MET A 141 7.10 -8.06 4.49
CA MET A 141 7.66 -7.97 3.14
C MET A 141 8.90 -8.84 2.98
N LEU A 142 9.79 -8.85 3.97
CA LEU A 142 10.97 -9.71 3.97
C LEU A 142 10.59 -11.18 4.01
N ALA A 143 9.62 -11.55 4.87
CA ALA A 143 9.10 -12.91 4.95
C ALA A 143 8.47 -13.36 3.62
N ALA A 144 7.75 -12.47 2.92
CA ALA A 144 7.22 -12.75 1.59
C ALA A 144 8.33 -13.00 0.56
N ALA A 145 9.38 -12.17 0.57
CA ALA A 145 10.53 -12.35 -0.32
C ALA A 145 11.25 -13.69 -0.08
N VAL A 146 11.51 -14.02 1.19
CA VAL A 146 12.09 -15.32 1.59
C VAL A 146 11.14 -16.47 1.24
N GLY A 147 9.83 -16.26 1.42
CA GLY A 147 8.80 -17.24 1.07
C GLY A 147 8.78 -17.56 -0.43
N VAL A 148 8.95 -16.57 -1.32
CA VAL A 148 9.03 -16.80 -2.78
C VAL A 148 10.29 -17.60 -3.13
N VAL A 149 11.43 -17.30 -2.51
CA VAL A 149 12.65 -18.10 -2.68
C VAL A 149 12.43 -19.53 -2.19
N GLY A 150 11.80 -19.68 -1.01
CA GLY A 150 11.43 -21.00 -0.47
C GLY A 150 10.47 -21.76 -1.41
N ALA A 151 9.48 -21.08 -1.97
CA ALA A 151 8.56 -21.67 -2.95
C ALA A 151 9.29 -22.20 -4.19
N MET A 152 10.29 -21.48 -4.68
CA MET A 152 11.13 -21.90 -5.80
C MET A 152 11.95 -23.16 -5.44
N LEU A 153 12.52 -23.21 -4.24
CA LEU A 153 13.30 -24.36 -3.77
C LEU A 153 12.43 -25.60 -3.60
N VAL A 154 11.23 -25.45 -2.98
CA VAL A 154 10.26 -26.54 -2.81
C VAL A 154 9.76 -27.04 -4.16
N ALA A 155 9.41 -26.13 -5.07
CA ALA A 155 8.98 -26.50 -6.41
C ALA A 155 10.06 -27.28 -7.17
N ARG A 156 11.32 -26.84 -7.07
CA ARG A 156 12.46 -27.53 -7.68
C ARG A 156 12.69 -28.91 -7.07
N ALA A 157 12.55 -29.06 -5.76
CA ALA A 157 12.70 -30.34 -5.08
C ALA A 157 11.60 -31.37 -5.44
N ALA A 158 10.46 -30.90 -5.96
CA ALA A 158 9.36 -31.77 -6.42
C ALA A 158 9.62 -32.43 -7.80
N SER A 159 10.71 -32.07 -8.49
CA SER A 159 11.13 -32.67 -9.77
C SER A 159 12.39 -33.47 -9.56
N SER A 160 12.36 -34.76 -9.98
CA SER A 160 13.53 -35.61 -9.96
C SER A 160 14.42 -35.35 -11.19
N PRO A 161 15.75 -35.48 -11.08
CA PRO A 161 16.65 -35.45 -12.24
C PRO A 161 16.34 -36.55 -13.26
N ASP A 162 15.82 -37.70 -12.80
CA ASP A 162 15.53 -38.87 -13.63
C ASP A 162 14.15 -38.77 -14.32
N ASP A 163 13.22 -37.97 -13.77
CA ASP A 163 11.90 -37.70 -14.36
C ASP A 163 11.58 -36.20 -14.26
N PRO A 164 12.12 -35.39 -15.19
CA PRO A 164 11.92 -33.95 -15.17
C PRO A 164 10.49 -33.60 -15.54
N SER A 165 9.74 -33.02 -14.56
CA SER A 165 8.36 -32.60 -14.75
C SER A 165 8.21 -31.09 -14.59
N PRO A 166 8.57 -30.27 -15.62
CA PRO A 166 8.57 -28.81 -15.53
C PRO A 166 7.19 -28.22 -15.24
N GLY A 167 6.13 -28.87 -15.71
CA GLY A 167 4.73 -28.47 -15.42
C GLY A 167 4.39 -28.56 -13.94
N LYS A 168 4.84 -29.63 -13.26
CA LYS A 168 4.64 -29.81 -11.82
C LYS A 168 5.40 -28.76 -11.01
N VAL A 169 6.65 -28.49 -11.38
CA VAL A 169 7.46 -27.43 -10.76
C VAL A 169 6.78 -26.08 -10.90
N LEU A 170 6.33 -25.74 -12.10
CA LEU A 170 5.65 -24.48 -12.37
C LEU A 170 4.35 -24.36 -11.57
N LEU A 171 3.55 -25.42 -11.52
CA LEU A 171 2.28 -25.44 -10.78
C LEU A 171 2.51 -25.18 -9.28
N ILE A 172 3.43 -25.93 -8.65
CA ILE A 172 3.74 -25.78 -7.22
C ILE A 172 4.28 -24.38 -6.93
N PHE A 173 5.21 -23.88 -7.76
CA PHE A 173 5.75 -22.52 -7.61
C PHE A 173 4.64 -21.47 -7.68
N TRP A 174 3.77 -21.54 -8.68
CA TRP A 174 2.67 -20.60 -8.85
C TRP A 174 1.68 -20.66 -7.69
N MET A 175 1.28 -21.85 -7.22
CA MET A 175 0.36 -21.98 -6.09
C MET A 175 0.94 -21.35 -4.81
N LEU A 176 2.18 -21.65 -4.49
CA LEU A 176 2.83 -21.08 -3.30
C LEU A 176 3.04 -19.56 -3.41
N THR A 177 3.47 -19.09 -4.59
CA THR A 177 3.66 -17.67 -4.84
C THR A 177 2.33 -16.88 -4.78
N MET A 178 1.25 -17.45 -5.31
CA MET A 178 -0.10 -16.86 -5.21
C MET A 178 -0.58 -16.78 -3.76
N LEU A 179 -0.33 -17.83 -2.95
CA LEU A 179 -0.68 -17.82 -1.53
C LEU A 179 0.07 -16.70 -0.79
N ILE A 180 1.38 -16.56 -1.03
CA ILE A 180 2.20 -15.48 -0.46
C ILE A 180 1.70 -14.12 -0.96
N GLY A 181 1.42 -14.01 -2.27
CA GLY A 181 0.92 -12.80 -2.91
C GLY A 181 -0.45 -12.37 -2.42
N LEU A 182 -1.28 -13.28 -1.90
CA LEU A 182 -2.55 -12.97 -1.26
C LEU A 182 -2.37 -12.59 0.22
N ALA A 183 -1.58 -13.35 0.96
CA ALA A 183 -1.38 -13.15 2.40
C ALA A 183 -0.67 -11.82 2.71
N CYS A 184 0.35 -11.46 1.93
CA CYS A 184 1.15 -10.26 2.18
C CYS A 184 0.36 -8.95 2.03
N PRO A 185 -0.41 -8.70 0.95
CA PRO A 185 -1.28 -7.53 0.84
C PRO A 185 -2.36 -7.47 1.91
N LEU A 186 -2.93 -8.62 2.30
CA LEU A 186 -3.95 -8.70 3.35
C LEU A 186 -3.38 -8.26 4.71
N LEU A 187 -2.20 -8.76 5.09
CA LEU A 187 -1.51 -8.34 6.30
C LEU A 187 -1.12 -6.86 6.24
N ASN A 188 -0.61 -6.38 5.10
CA ASN A 188 -0.27 -4.97 4.93
C ASN A 188 -1.50 -4.05 5.02
N TRP A 189 -2.63 -4.49 4.49
CA TRP A 189 -3.91 -3.80 4.64
C TRP A 189 -4.33 -3.71 6.12
N TYR A 190 -4.27 -4.83 6.84
CA TYR A 190 -4.60 -4.90 8.26
C TYR A 190 -3.68 -4.00 9.12
N LEU A 191 -2.37 -4.00 8.87
CA LEU A 191 -1.42 -3.09 9.50
C LEU A 191 -1.69 -1.62 9.18
N SER A 192 -2.27 -1.34 8.01
CA SER A 192 -2.68 0.01 7.63
C SER A 192 -3.87 0.49 8.44
N LEU A 193 -4.84 -0.38 8.74
CA LEU A 193 -5.95 -0.08 9.64
C LEU A 193 -5.48 0.15 11.08
N ALA A 194 -4.57 -0.67 11.59
CA ALA A 194 -4.03 -0.51 12.94
C ALA A 194 -3.36 0.86 13.13
N ALA A 195 -2.66 1.38 12.11
CA ALA A 195 -2.02 2.68 12.19
C ALA A 195 -3.02 3.84 12.45
N LEU A 196 -4.28 3.71 12.01
CA LEU A 196 -5.35 4.70 12.29
C LEU A 196 -5.62 4.81 13.79
N PHE A 197 -5.69 3.68 14.50
CA PHE A 197 -5.97 3.64 15.94
C PHE A 197 -4.78 4.12 16.79
N VAL A 198 -3.54 3.97 16.30
CA VAL A 198 -2.38 4.59 16.95
C VAL A 198 -2.51 6.10 16.96
N VAL A 199 -2.93 6.70 15.85
CA VAL A 199 -3.04 8.16 15.72
C VAL A 199 -4.32 8.68 16.40
N ARG A 200 -5.48 8.05 16.15
CA ARG A 200 -6.78 8.45 16.69
C ARG A 200 -6.85 8.34 18.21
N ASP A 201 -6.52 7.15 18.73
CA ASP A 201 -6.79 6.75 20.12
C ASP A 201 -5.53 6.73 20.98
N LYS A 202 -4.37 7.13 20.43
CA LYS A 202 -3.06 7.04 21.09
C LYS A 202 -2.76 5.62 21.59
N ALA A 203 -3.28 4.60 20.90
CA ALA A 203 -3.14 3.21 21.29
C ALA A 203 -1.69 2.72 21.11
N SER A 204 -1.29 1.73 21.92
CA SER A 204 -0.06 0.98 21.67
C SER A 204 -0.18 0.17 20.37
N ALA A 205 0.93 -0.27 19.78
CA ALA A 205 0.92 -1.04 18.53
C ALA A 205 0.00 -2.28 18.61
N PHE A 206 0.10 -3.07 19.67
CA PHE A 206 -0.75 -4.25 19.87
C PHE A 206 -2.21 -3.91 20.21
N GLY A 207 -2.44 -2.85 21.00
CA GLY A 207 -3.79 -2.36 21.23
C GLY A 207 -4.47 -1.84 19.97
N ALA A 208 -3.70 -1.22 19.07
CA ALA A 208 -4.19 -0.78 17.76
C ALA A 208 -4.54 -1.96 16.84
N LEU A 209 -3.77 -3.05 16.89
CA LEU A 209 -4.09 -4.29 16.17
C LEU A 209 -5.39 -4.91 16.68
N ALA A 210 -5.60 -4.97 18.01
CA ALA A 210 -6.85 -5.46 18.58
C ALA A 210 -8.06 -4.63 18.11
N LYS A 211 -7.96 -3.29 18.18
CA LYS A 211 -9.02 -2.39 17.69
C LYS A 211 -9.27 -2.51 16.19
N ALA A 212 -8.23 -2.75 15.38
CA ALA A 212 -8.39 -3.02 13.96
C ALA A 212 -9.19 -4.31 13.71
N THR A 213 -8.96 -5.36 14.54
CA THR A 213 -9.76 -6.60 14.49
C THR A 213 -11.23 -6.34 14.82
N ASP A 214 -11.49 -5.57 15.88
CA ASP A 214 -12.85 -5.21 16.29
C ASP A 214 -13.57 -4.43 15.18
N LEU A 215 -12.89 -3.46 14.55
CA LEU A 215 -13.44 -2.74 13.40
C LEU A 215 -13.79 -3.67 12.23
N CYS A 216 -12.91 -4.63 11.92
CA CYS A 216 -13.16 -5.61 10.87
C CYS A 216 -14.39 -6.49 11.19
N ARG A 217 -14.64 -6.77 12.47
CA ARG A 217 -15.82 -7.53 12.92
C ARG A 217 -17.10 -6.68 12.91
N MET A 218 -17.02 -5.42 13.30
CA MET A 218 -18.18 -4.53 13.39
C MET A 218 -18.67 -4.04 12.01
N ARG A 219 -17.76 -3.72 11.09
CA ARG A 219 -18.10 -3.12 9.77
C ARG A 219 -17.44 -3.86 8.60
N PRO A 220 -17.59 -5.19 8.48
CA PRO A 220 -16.90 -5.98 7.46
C PRO A 220 -17.27 -5.55 6.03
N GLY A 221 -18.55 -5.28 5.78
CA GLY A 221 -19.06 -4.92 4.46
C GLY A 221 -18.50 -3.58 3.95
N ALA A 222 -18.47 -2.55 4.78
CA ALA A 222 -17.96 -1.24 4.39
C ALA A 222 -16.45 -1.28 4.12
N LEU A 223 -15.69 -2.01 4.95
CA LEU A 223 -14.26 -2.19 4.77
C LEU A 223 -13.94 -3.01 3.52
N ALA A 224 -14.68 -4.10 3.30
CA ALA A 224 -14.53 -4.93 2.10
C ALA A 224 -14.88 -4.15 0.83
N ALA A 225 -15.98 -3.38 0.83
CA ALA A 225 -16.36 -2.54 -0.29
C ALA A 225 -15.27 -1.50 -0.63
N ALA A 226 -14.74 -0.80 0.39
CA ALA A 226 -13.65 0.14 0.19
C ALA A 226 -12.40 -0.56 -0.35
N ALA A 227 -11.98 -1.70 0.23
CA ALA A 227 -10.82 -2.46 -0.21
C ALA A 227 -10.97 -2.94 -1.66
N THR A 228 -12.14 -3.47 -2.02
CA THR A 228 -12.45 -3.93 -3.38
C THR A 228 -12.44 -2.80 -4.38
N TRP A 229 -13.05 -1.66 -4.07
CA TRP A 229 -13.09 -0.50 -4.95
C TRP A 229 -11.67 0.04 -5.26
N PHE A 230 -10.87 0.27 -4.22
CA PHE A 230 -9.49 0.74 -4.41
C PHE A 230 -8.59 -0.33 -5.04
N GLY A 231 -8.84 -1.62 -4.76
CA GLY A 231 -8.16 -2.73 -5.41
C GLY A 231 -8.45 -2.77 -6.91
N LEU A 232 -9.72 -2.66 -7.30
CA LEU A 232 -10.13 -2.63 -8.70
C LEU A 232 -9.55 -1.40 -9.43
N ALA A 233 -9.62 -0.22 -8.81
CA ALA A 233 -9.01 1.00 -9.35
C ALA A 233 -7.49 0.83 -9.56
N HIS A 234 -6.79 0.17 -8.64
CA HIS A 234 -5.37 -0.13 -8.78
C HIS A 234 -5.09 -1.07 -9.97
N ILE A 235 -5.91 -2.12 -10.15
CA ILE A 235 -5.79 -3.02 -11.31
C ILE A 235 -5.97 -2.25 -12.62
N ILE A 236 -6.98 -1.38 -12.69
CA ILE A 236 -7.22 -0.54 -13.88
C ILE A 236 -5.99 0.34 -14.17
N VAL A 237 -5.46 1.03 -13.16
CA VAL A 237 -4.27 1.87 -13.31
C VAL A 237 -3.06 1.05 -13.76
N PHE A 238 -2.88 -0.16 -13.22
CA PHE A 238 -1.81 -1.07 -13.62
C PHE A 238 -1.94 -1.52 -15.07
N VAL A 239 -3.14 -1.92 -15.51
CA VAL A 239 -3.40 -2.33 -16.90
C VAL A 239 -3.16 -1.18 -17.86
N VAL A 240 -3.65 0.03 -17.55
CA VAL A 240 -3.43 1.23 -18.37
C VAL A 240 -1.94 1.56 -18.46
N ALA A 241 -1.22 1.54 -17.35
CA ALA A 241 0.22 1.83 -17.34
C ALA A 241 1.02 0.77 -18.11
N SER A 242 0.68 -0.52 -17.95
CA SER A 242 1.31 -1.61 -18.68
C SER A 242 1.07 -1.50 -20.18
N SER A 243 -0.15 -1.15 -20.60
CA SER A 243 -0.48 -0.92 -22.00
C SER A 243 0.25 0.32 -22.55
N ALA A 244 0.33 1.40 -21.77
CA ALA A 244 1.06 2.61 -22.15
C ALA A 244 2.58 2.36 -22.29
N ALA A 245 3.15 1.50 -21.46
CA ALA A 245 4.56 1.11 -21.54
C ALA A 245 4.88 0.28 -22.81
N ALA A 246 3.91 -0.46 -23.33
CA ALA A 246 4.06 -1.20 -24.58
C ALA A 246 4.33 -0.28 -25.79
N GLY A 247 3.83 0.97 -25.77
CA GLY A 247 4.07 1.94 -26.85
C GLY A 247 5.56 2.22 -27.06
N PRO A 248 6.31 2.82 -26.12
CA PRO A 248 7.73 3.05 -26.26
C PRO A 248 8.52 1.78 -26.60
N LEU A 249 8.15 0.63 -26.02
CA LEU A 249 8.81 -0.65 -26.29
C LEU A 249 8.57 -1.14 -27.73
N GLY A 250 7.36 -0.98 -28.25
CA GLY A 250 7.02 -1.35 -29.63
C GLY A 250 7.79 -0.54 -30.68
N PHE A 251 8.22 0.67 -30.34
CA PHE A 251 9.03 1.54 -31.20
C PHE A 251 10.54 1.49 -30.88
N ALA A 252 10.99 0.55 -30.05
CA ALA A 252 12.38 0.49 -29.57
C ALA A 252 13.41 0.28 -30.70
N GLU A 253 13.01 -0.30 -31.84
CA GLU A 253 13.88 -0.48 -33.00
C GLU A 253 14.02 0.79 -33.85
N VAL A 254 13.05 1.70 -33.77
CA VAL A 254 12.98 2.92 -34.62
C VAL A 254 13.40 4.17 -33.86
N LEU A 255 13.07 4.23 -32.54
CA LEU A 255 13.35 5.39 -31.71
C LEU A 255 14.74 5.31 -31.06
N PRO A 256 15.40 6.47 -30.85
CA PRO A 256 16.60 6.53 -30.02
C PRO A 256 16.32 5.95 -28.61
N GLY A 257 17.26 5.17 -28.08
CA GLY A 257 17.10 4.53 -26.77
C GLY A 257 16.79 5.50 -25.62
N SER A 258 17.27 6.75 -25.71
CA SER A 258 16.94 7.82 -24.75
C SER A 258 15.45 8.19 -24.76
N MET A 259 14.80 8.18 -25.92
CA MET A 259 13.36 8.46 -26.03
C MET A 259 12.53 7.29 -25.49
N VAL A 260 12.93 6.05 -25.80
CA VAL A 260 12.27 4.85 -25.24
C VAL A 260 12.39 4.85 -23.72
N PHE A 261 13.60 5.10 -23.20
CA PHE A 261 13.83 5.20 -21.75
C PHE A 261 13.02 6.34 -21.11
N GLY A 262 13.00 7.52 -21.71
CA GLY A 262 12.23 8.68 -21.26
C GLY A 262 10.73 8.38 -21.22
N GLY A 263 10.20 7.71 -22.25
CA GLY A 263 8.80 7.29 -22.31
C GLY A 263 8.43 6.30 -21.21
N LEU A 264 9.26 5.28 -20.99
CA LEU A 264 9.08 4.31 -19.90
C LEU A 264 9.16 4.96 -18.54
N LEU A 265 10.12 5.88 -18.34
CA LEU A 265 10.26 6.62 -17.10
C LEU A 265 9.00 7.46 -16.82
N LEU A 266 8.50 8.18 -17.83
CA LEU A 266 7.27 8.98 -17.70
C LEU A 266 6.07 8.12 -17.31
N VAL A 267 5.84 7.00 -18.00
CA VAL A 267 4.75 6.07 -17.67
C VAL A 267 4.89 5.54 -16.25
N THR A 268 6.10 5.18 -15.84
CA THR A 268 6.39 4.68 -14.49
C THR A 268 6.09 5.74 -13.42
N LEU A 269 6.49 6.99 -13.63
CA LEU A 269 6.23 8.10 -12.72
C LEU A 269 4.72 8.38 -12.61
N LEU A 270 4.00 8.40 -13.72
CA LEU A 270 2.55 8.58 -13.73
C LEU A 270 1.83 7.43 -13.02
N TYR A 271 2.29 6.20 -13.22
CA TYR A 271 1.77 5.04 -12.50
C TYR A 271 1.93 5.20 -10.98
N PHE A 272 3.13 5.52 -10.50
CA PHE A 272 3.36 5.71 -9.07
C PHE A 272 2.56 6.89 -8.49
N ALA A 273 2.43 7.99 -9.22
CA ALA A 273 1.59 9.10 -8.80
C ALA A 273 0.11 8.69 -8.63
N ALA A 274 -0.43 7.93 -9.58
CA ALA A 274 -1.79 7.42 -9.50
C ALA A 274 -1.97 6.43 -8.33
N VAL A 275 -1.01 5.54 -8.10
CA VAL A 275 -1.01 4.58 -6.99
C VAL A 275 -0.97 5.31 -5.64
N ASP A 276 -0.13 6.33 -5.49
CA ASP A 276 -0.06 7.12 -4.27
C ASP A 276 -1.36 7.89 -4.02
N PHE A 277 -1.97 8.44 -5.07
CA PHE A 277 -3.28 9.08 -4.97
C PHE A 277 -4.37 8.10 -4.50
N LEU A 278 -4.42 6.90 -5.06
CA LEU A 278 -5.34 5.84 -4.62
C LEU A 278 -5.09 5.42 -3.17
N TYR A 279 -3.84 5.35 -2.77
CA TYR A 279 -3.46 5.04 -1.40
C TYR A 279 -3.98 6.08 -0.40
N VAL A 280 -3.76 7.37 -0.67
CA VAL A 280 -4.29 8.48 0.15
C VAL A 280 -5.81 8.44 0.18
N GLY A 281 -6.47 8.14 -0.97
CA GLY A 281 -7.90 7.95 -1.09
C GLY A 281 -8.47 6.89 -0.18
N ARG A 282 -7.82 5.74 -0.18
CA ARG A 282 -8.18 4.63 0.67
C ARG A 282 -8.06 4.98 2.16
N LEU A 283 -6.96 5.64 2.56
CA LEU A 283 -6.78 6.08 3.94
C LEU A 283 -7.86 7.06 4.37
N ALA A 284 -8.18 8.05 3.52
CA ALA A 284 -9.24 9.02 3.80
C ALA A 284 -10.61 8.36 3.96
N THR A 285 -10.91 7.34 3.16
CA THR A 285 -12.16 6.57 3.29
C THR A 285 -12.22 5.83 4.63
N TYR A 286 -11.12 5.24 5.09
CA TYR A 286 -11.08 4.58 6.39
C TYR A 286 -11.22 5.58 7.55
N VAL A 287 -10.57 6.75 7.47
CA VAL A 287 -10.73 7.82 8.47
C VAL A 287 -12.18 8.28 8.50
N PHE A 288 -12.81 8.49 7.34
CA PHE A 288 -14.21 8.86 7.26
C PHE A 288 -15.13 7.82 7.91
N LEU A 289 -14.92 6.52 7.62
CA LEU A 289 -15.69 5.43 8.22
C LEU A 289 -15.53 5.39 9.76
N LEU A 290 -14.36 5.77 10.28
CA LEU A 290 -14.10 5.80 11.71
C LEU A 290 -14.73 7.02 12.42
N GLU A 291 -14.88 8.15 11.72
CA GLU A 291 -15.45 9.37 12.28
C GLU A 291 -16.98 9.46 12.06
N GLN A 292 -17.56 8.56 11.24
CA GLN A 292 -19.02 8.45 11.18
C GLN A 292 -19.56 7.93 12.51
N PRO A 293 -20.50 8.66 13.16
CA PRO A 293 -21.21 8.12 14.30
C PRO A 293 -21.86 6.79 13.89
N GLU A 294 -21.87 5.83 14.79
CA GLU A 294 -22.66 4.63 14.59
C GLU A 294 -24.10 5.10 14.40
N SER A 295 -24.60 5.02 13.17
CA SER A 295 -26.02 5.07 12.93
C SER A 295 -26.56 3.83 13.63
N GLY A 296 -26.94 3.98 14.89
CA GLY A 296 -27.77 2.97 15.55
C GLY A 296 -28.90 2.64 14.60
N PRO A 297 -29.46 1.44 14.62
CA PRO A 297 -30.64 1.15 13.85
C PRO A 297 -31.59 2.27 14.14
N GLU A 298 -31.95 3.07 13.11
CA GLU A 298 -32.95 4.10 13.20
C GLU A 298 -34.13 3.41 13.88
N PRO A 299 -34.53 3.82 15.10
CA PRO A 299 -35.71 3.23 15.71
C PRO A 299 -36.77 3.41 14.65
N SER A 300 -37.38 2.31 14.25
CA SER A 300 -38.38 2.21 13.20
C SER A 300 -39.53 3.16 13.57
N VAL A 301 -39.36 4.46 13.28
CA VAL A 301 -40.37 5.51 13.40
C VAL A 301 -41.53 5.25 12.43
N LEU A 302 -41.42 4.24 11.57
CA LEU A 302 -42.43 3.89 10.57
C LEU A 302 -43.52 2.96 11.08
N LEU A 303 -43.54 2.55 12.37
CA LEU A 303 -44.62 1.71 12.90
C LEU A 303 -45.37 2.32 14.08
N GLN A 304 -45.20 3.61 14.35
CA GLN A 304 -45.89 4.29 15.46
C GLN A 304 -46.89 5.33 14.97
N SER A 305 -47.56 5.11 13.86
CA SER A 305 -48.39 6.18 13.32
C SER A 305 -49.79 5.79 12.83
N ASP A 306 -50.31 4.61 13.09
CA ASP A 306 -51.71 4.35 12.69
C ASP A 306 -52.68 3.98 13.83
N ASP A 307 -52.20 3.67 15.05
CA ASP A 307 -53.09 3.33 16.14
C ASP A 307 -53.50 4.52 17.02
N ASP A 308 -52.80 5.66 16.98
CA ASP A 308 -53.15 6.85 17.79
C ASP A 308 -54.14 7.79 17.09
N ILE A 309 -54.49 7.59 15.83
CA ILE A 309 -55.47 8.46 15.13
C ILE A 309 -56.92 7.99 15.37
N LEU A 310 -57.16 6.79 15.91
CA LEU A 310 -58.49 6.23 16.09
C LEU A 310 -59.08 6.42 17.52
N SER A 311 -58.31 6.98 18.46
CA SER A 311 -58.79 7.14 19.86
C SER A 311 -59.26 8.54 20.24
N ASP A 312 -59.15 9.51 19.34
CA ASP A 312 -59.61 10.90 19.65
C ASP A 312 -60.87 11.30 18.88
N THR A 313 -61.94 10.45 19.00
CA THR A 313 -63.28 10.89 18.69
C THR A 313 -63.92 11.41 20.00
N PRO A 314 -64.05 12.70 20.17
CA PRO A 314 -64.82 13.21 21.35
C PRO A 314 -66.24 12.78 21.22
N GLY A 315 -66.70 11.91 22.16
CA GLY A 315 -68.06 11.47 22.26
C GLY A 315 -69.02 12.67 22.48
N LEU A 316 -69.75 13.01 21.46
CA LEU A 316 -70.90 13.88 21.51
C LEU A 316 -71.99 13.17 22.35
N VAL A 317 -72.00 13.47 23.62
CA VAL A 317 -73.19 13.16 24.50
C VAL A 317 -74.11 14.40 24.51
N PRO A 318 -75.31 14.31 23.95
CA PRO A 318 -76.24 15.42 24.04
C PRO A 318 -76.78 15.54 25.49
N PRO A 319 -77.04 16.77 26.01
CA PRO A 319 -77.61 16.96 27.35
C PRO A 319 -79.09 16.52 27.39
N LEU A 320 -79.41 15.65 28.31
CA LEU A 320 -80.83 15.34 28.71
C LEU A 320 -81.37 16.49 29.49
N GLU A 321 -82.30 17.24 28.85
CA GLU A 321 -83.21 18.10 29.53
C GLU A 321 -84.14 17.28 30.45
N THR A 322 -84.08 17.52 31.75
CA THR A 322 -85.18 17.16 32.69
C THR A 322 -85.89 18.39 33.00
N ALA A 323 -87.06 18.50 32.37
CA ALA A 323 -88.13 19.36 32.79
C ALA A 323 -88.91 18.68 33.97
N GLY A 324 -89.37 19.46 34.91
CA GLY A 324 -90.56 19.08 35.59
C GLY A 324 -90.58 19.15 37.14
N SER A 325 -91.27 20.15 37.56
CA SER A 325 -92.02 20.42 38.80
C SER A 325 -91.27 20.81 40.04
#